data_d4a5fca655cd6b01e1cf17f53e7cbd0e
#
_entry.id   d4a5fca655cd6b01e1cf17f53e7cbd0e
#
_cell.length_a   1.000
_cell.length_b   1.000
_cell.length_c   1.000
_cell.angle_alpha   90.00
_cell.angle_beta   90.00
_cell.angle_gamma   90.00
#
_symmetry.space_group_name_H-M   'P 1'
#
loop_
_entity.id
_entity.type
_entity.pdbx_description
1 polymer ?
#
loop_
_entity_poly.entity_id
_entity_poly.type
_entity_poly.pdbx_seq_one_letter_code
_entity_poly.pdbx_strand_id
1 'polypeptide(L)'
;VPGHVTLEPLHEDLLTDLLRTAVADAEPGEVMPVEGPDTSWNADREASFRKFHRSRALASPPVESTYCVCADGEVVGAARLCPLPTAKGAAEAGVWIGRSRRGSGVGTAVLTALIQRATVEGYSRIFVSTTADNTAVLRMLTARGIGYTVNDDAVTAWVSCR
;
A
#
# COMPACT_ATOMS: atom_id res chain seq x y z
N VAL A 1 4.49 -17.86 -10.00
CA VAL A 1 3.81 -16.79 -10.72
C VAL A 1 2.60 -16.36 -9.90
N PRO A 2 2.51 -15.11 -9.50
CA PRO A 2 1.30 -14.68 -8.82
C PRO A 2 0.12 -14.80 -9.77
N GLY A 3 -1.02 -15.13 -9.23
CA GLY A 3 -2.26 -15.12 -9.98
C GLY A 3 -2.58 -13.71 -10.45
N HIS A 4 -3.78 -13.55 -11.00
CA HIS A 4 -4.22 -12.26 -11.49
C HIS A 4 -4.35 -11.25 -10.34
N VAL A 5 -3.53 -10.20 -10.36
CA VAL A 5 -3.51 -9.15 -9.34
C VAL A 5 -4.13 -7.87 -9.91
N THR A 6 -5.12 -7.33 -9.22
CA THR A 6 -5.78 -6.09 -9.60
C THR A 6 -5.83 -5.13 -8.41
N LEU A 7 -5.96 -3.84 -8.73
CA LEU A 7 -6.21 -2.78 -7.74
C LEU A 7 -7.64 -2.27 -7.94
N GLU A 8 -8.47 -2.47 -6.93
CA GLU A 8 -9.86 -2.03 -6.97
C GLU A 8 -10.04 -0.81 -6.06
N PRO A 9 -10.59 0.32 -6.54
CA PRO A 9 -10.81 1.47 -5.69
C PRO A 9 -11.62 1.11 -4.45
N LEU A 10 -11.16 1.60 -3.29
CA LEU A 10 -11.81 1.31 -2.03
C LEU A 10 -13.20 1.97 -1.99
N HIS A 11 -14.18 1.23 -1.49
CA HIS A 11 -15.52 1.72 -1.16
C HIS A 11 -16.02 0.96 0.07
N GLU A 12 -17.18 1.34 0.62
CA GLU A 12 -17.66 0.79 1.88
C GLU A 12 -17.76 -0.74 1.91
N ASP A 13 -18.23 -1.35 0.83
CA ASP A 13 -18.33 -2.82 0.78
C ASP A 13 -16.97 -3.49 0.83
N LEU A 14 -16.00 -2.95 0.11
CA LEU A 14 -14.63 -3.47 0.13
C LEU A 14 -13.93 -3.18 1.44
N LEU A 15 -14.31 -2.13 2.16
CA LEU A 15 -13.73 -1.81 3.47
C LEU A 15 -13.96 -2.95 4.47
N THR A 16 -15.13 -3.55 4.45
CA THR A 16 -15.43 -4.72 5.30
C THR A 16 -14.54 -5.91 4.96
N ASP A 17 -14.35 -6.18 3.67
CA ASP A 17 -13.47 -7.27 3.23
C ASP A 17 -12.01 -6.98 3.56
N LEU A 18 -11.59 -5.72 3.41
CA LEU A 18 -10.23 -5.30 3.72
C LEU A 18 -9.93 -5.45 5.22
N LEU A 19 -10.87 -5.05 6.08
CA LEU A 19 -10.72 -5.23 7.52
C LEU A 19 -10.61 -6.72 7.89
N ARG A 20 -11.42 -7.55 7.27
CA ARG A 20 -11.36 -9.00 7.50
C ARG A 20 -9.97 -9.55 7.17
N THR A 21 -9.41 -9.13 6.04
CA THR A 21 -8.06 -9.53 5.64
C THR A 21 -7.01 -9.02 6.62
N ALA A 22 -7.12 -7.76 7.05
CA ALA A 22 -6.19 -7.17 7.99
C ALA A 22 -6.18 -7.92 9.33
N VAL A 23 -7.35 -8.21 9.88
CA VAL A 23 -7.47 -8.93 11.15
C VAL A 23 -6.91 -10.33 11.06
N ALA A 24 -7.15 -11.01 9.94
CA ALA A 24 -6.71 -12.40 9.77
C ALA A 24 -5.23 -12.53 9.42
N ASP A 25 -4.63 -11.54 8.75
CA ASP A 25 -3.36 -11.75 8.06
C ASP A 25 -2.36 -10.59 8.20
N ALA A 26 -2.59 -9.67 9.11
CA ALA A 26 -1.68 -8.54 9.38
C ALA A 26 -1.81 -8.09 10.83
N GLU A 27 -0.82 -7.34 11.31
CA GLU A 27 -0.92 -6.67 12.60
C GLU A 27 -1.45 -5.24 12.42
N PRO A 28 -2.12 -4.68 13.44
CA PRO A 28 -2.69 -3.33 13.33
C PRO A 28 -1.68 -2.26 12.86
N GLY A 29 -0.45 -2.30 13.39
CA GLY A 29 0.60 -1.33 13.04
C GLY A 29 1.11 -1.45 11.60
N GLU A 30 0.83 -2.55 10.91
CA GLU A 30 1.20 -2.71 9.51
C GLU A 30 0.22 -2.02 8.56
N VAL A 31 -1.00 -1.77 9.02
CA VAL A 31 -2.09 -1.31 8.16
C VAL A 31 -2.62 0.07 8.49
N MET A 32 -2.24 0.62 9.65
CA MET A 32 -2.63 1.96 10.10
C MET A 32 -1.71 2.42 11.22
N PRO A 33 -1.66 3.72 11.54
CA PRO A 33 -0.96 4.19 12.75
C PRO A 33 -1.63 3.63 14.00
N VAL A 34 -0.83 3.06 14.92
CA VAL A 34 -1.29 2.60 16.24
C VAL A 34 -0.37 3.12 17.31
N GLU A 35 -0.94 3.40 18.48
CA GLU A 35 -0.20 3.83 19.66
C GLU A 35 -0.20 2.72 20.71
N GLY A 36 0.83 2.72 21.53
CA GLY A 36 0.96 1.80 22.65
C GLY A 36 1.66 0.50 22.30
N PRO A 37 2.03 -0.28 23.34
CA PRO A 37 2.83 -1.49 23.17
C PRO A 37 2.05 -2.73 22.74
N ASP A 38 0.72 -2.72 22.91
CA ASP A 38 -0.12 -3.85 22.52
C ASP A 38 -0.31 -3.84 20.98
N THR A 39 0.03 -4.95 20.33
CA THR A 39 -0.03 -5.08 18.87
C THR A 39 -1.21 -5.92 18.39
N SER A 40 -2.12 -6.31 19.30
CA SER A 40 -3.23 -7.19 18.95
C SER A 40 -4.44 -6.42 18.39
N TRP A 41 -5.25 -7.13 17.62
CA TRP A 41 -6.54 -6.62 17.18
C TRP A 41 -7.56 -6.70 18.31
N ASN A 42 -8.43 -5.71 18.39
CA ASN A 42 -9.56 -5.65 19.32
C ASN A 42 -10.65 -4.76 18.68
N ALA A 43 -11.80 -4.66 19.35
CA ALA A 43 -12.92 -3.89 18.81
C ALA A 43 -12.56 -2.41 18.55
N ASP A 44 -11.78 -1.80 19.45
CA ASP A 44 -11.37 -0.40 19.28
C ASP A 44 -10.45 -0.22 18.06
N ARG A 45 -9.56 -1.15 17.83
CA ARG A 45 -8.66 -1.08 16.67
C ARG A 45 -9.37 -1.38 15.36
N GLU A 46 -10.36 -2.25 15.37
CA GLU A 46 -11.19 -2.45 14.19
C GLU A 46 -11.99 -1.19 13.86
N ALA A 47 -12.54 -0.52 14.87
CA ALA A 47 -13.21 0.76 14.69
C ALA A 47 -12.25 1.85 14.18
N SER A 48 -11.02 1.88 14.72
CA SER A 48 -9.98 2.80 14.26
C SER A 48 -9.59 2.57 12.81
N PHE A 49 -9.54 1.32 12.37
CA PHE A 49 -9.26 0.97 10.98
C PHE A 49 -10.33 1.52 10.04
N ARG A 50 -11.61 1.34 10.39
CA ARG A 50 -12.72 1.90 9.61
C ARG A 50 -12.65 3.42 9.56
N LYS A 51 -12.42 4.06 10.71
CA LYS A 51 -12.29 5.52 10.80
C LYS A 51 -11.12 6.03 9.96
N PHE A 52 -9.99 5.33 10.00
CA PHE A 52 -8.80 5.69 9.23
C PHE A 52 -9.14 5.79 7.73
N HIS A 53 -9.78 4.79 7.18
CA HIS A 53 -10.13 4.80 5.76
C HIS A 53 -11.27 5.76 5.43
N ARG A 54 -12.28 5.87 6.31
CA ARG A 54 -13.41 6.78 6.09
C ARG A 54 -13.01 8.25 6.15
N SER A 55 -12.03 8.58 6.98
CA SER A 55 -11.54 9.96 7.09
C SER A 55 -10.51 10.32 6.02
N ARG A 56 -10.03 9.37 5.26
CA ARG A 56 -8.98 9.57 4.26
C ARG A 56 -9.49 9.28 2.85
N ALA A 57 -9.40 8.04 2.40
CA ALA A 57 -9.78 7.70 1.01
C ALA A 57 -11.27 7.86 0.74
N LEU A 58 -12.11 7.59 1.74
CA LEU A 58 -13.57 7.68 1.60
C LEU A 58 -14.14 9.02 2.05
N ALA A 59 -13.29 9.97 2.43
CA ALA A 59 -13.73 11.33 2.75
C ALA A 59 -14.16 12.07 1.48
N SER A 60 -14.96 13.11 1.65
CA SER A 60 -15.44 13.94 0.53
C SER A 60 -15.04 15.40 0.75
N PRO A 61 -14.00 15.91 0.05
CA PRO A 61 -13.16 15.22 -0.93
C PRO A 61 -12.17 14.27 -0.26
N PRO A 62 -11.70 13.24 -0.97
CA PRO A 62 -10.71 12.32 -0.42
C PRO A 62 -9.34 13.00 -0.27
N VAL A 63 -8.59 12.61 0.77
CA VAL A 63 -7.24 13.13 1.00
C VAL A 63 -6.16 12.22 0.41
N GLU A 64 -6.53 11.02 0.01
CA GLU A 64 -5.66 10.07 -0.67
C GLU A 64 -6.50 9.10 -1.50
N SER A 65 -5.83 8.35 -2.38
CA SER A 65 -6.46 7.25 -3.11
C SER A 65 -6.04 5.94 -2.47
N THR A 66 -6.99 5.09 -2.14
CA THR A 66 -6.72 3.75 -1.60
C THR A 66 -7.40 2.72 -2.49
N TYR A 67 -6.65 1.65 -2.75
CA TYR A 67 -7.11 0.52 -3.56
C TYR A 67 -6.99 -0.75 -2.73
N CYS A 68 -7.98 -1.64 -2.84
CA CYS A 68 -7.82 -3.00 -2.36
C CYS A 68 -6.98 -3.76 -3.37
N VAL A 69 -5.99 -4.48 -2.86
CA VAL A 69 -5.22 -5.42 -3.67
C VAL A 69 -5.99 -6.72 -3.73
N CYS A 70 -6.38 -7.13 -4.91
CA CYS A 70 -7.10 -8.36 -5.12
C CYS A 70 -6.22 -9.35 -5.90
N ALA A 71 -6.08 -10.55 -5.39
CA ALA A 71 -5.37 -11.63 -6.04
C ALA A 71 -6.35 -12.78 -6.23
N ASP A 72 -6.60 -13.14 -7.49
CA ASP A 72 -7.55 -14.20 -7.86
C ASP A 72 -8.94 -14.01 -7.22
N GLY A 73 -9.39 -12.75 -7.17
CA GLY A 73 -10.71 -12.40 -6.64
C GLY A 73 -10.79 -12.25 -5.13
N GLU A 74 -9.70 -12.45 -4.40
CA GLU A 74 -9.64 -12.27 -2.95
C GLU A 74 -8.91 -11.00 -2.58
N VAL A 75 -9.42 -10.26 -1.59
CA VAL A 75 -8.72 -9.10 -1.02
C VAL A 75 -7.55 -9.60 -0.19
N VAL A 76 -6.34 -9.19 -0.55
CA VAL A 76 -5.11 -9.65 0.10
C VAL A 76 -4.26 -8.52 0.69
N GLY A 77 -4.66 -7.27 0.51
CA GLY A 77 -3.94 -6.12 1.03
C GLY A 77 -4.51 -4.82 0.51
N ALA A 78 -3.75 -3.75 0.70
CA ALA A 78 -4.11 -2.42 0.21
C ALA A 78 -2.91 -1.68 -0.34
N ALA A 79 -3.18 -0.76 -1.27
CA ALA A 79 -2.20 0.15 -1.85
C ALA A 79 -2.76 1.57 -1.82
N ARG A 80 -1.91 2.55 -1.52
CA ARG A 80 -2.33 3.94 -1.37
C ARG A 80 -1.40 4.88 -2.13
N LEU A 81 -2.00 5.96 -2.64
CA LEU A 81 -1.29 7.10 -3.19
C LEU A 81 -1.74 8.35 -2.42
N CYS A 82 -0.82 8.94 -1.67
CA CYS A 82 -1.09 10.13 -0.88
C CYS A 82 -0.32 11.31 -1.47
N PRO A 83 -0.98 12.40 -1.91
CA PRO A 83 -0.27 13.54 -2.45
C PRO A 83 0.74 14.08 -1.46
N LEU A 84 1.94 14.42 -1.95
CA LEU A 84 2.99 15.04 -1.14
C LEU A 84 2.86 16.55 -1.24
N PRO A 85 2.54 17.25 -0.13
CA PRO A 85 2.37 18.71 -0.18
C PRO A 85 3.65 19.46 -0.50
N THR A 86 4.81 18.86 -0.24
CA THR A 86 6.12 19.48 -0.45
C THR A 86 6.73 19.20 -1.82
N ALA A 87 6.08 18.32 -2.62
CA ALA A 87 6.61 17.94 -3.93
C ALA A 87 5.48 17.87 -4.94
N LYS A 88 5.26 18.95 -5.67
CA LYS A 88 4.18 19.06 -6.64
C LYS A 88 4.27 17.96 -7.70
N GLY A 89 3.13 17.34 -7.98
CA GLY A 89 3.06 16.25 -8.96
C GLY A 89 3.57 14.91 -8.42
N ALA A 90 3.84 14.82 -7.12
CA ALA A 90 4.33 13.60 -6.50
C ALA A 90 3.35 13.06 -5.48
N ALA A 91 3.36 11.74 -5.30
CA ALA A 91 2.61 11.07 -4.26
C ALA A 91 3.50 10.09 -3.51
N GLU A 92 3.20 9.88 -2.23
CA GLU A 92 3.80 8.80 -1.46
C GLU A 92 3.00 7.53 -1.69
N ALA A 93 3.69 6.45 -2.02
CA ALA A 93 3.08 5.14 -2.19
C ALA A 93 3.17 4.35 -0.89
N GLY A 94 2.05 3.76 -0.47
CA GLY A 94 2.00 2.85 0.66
C GLY A 94 1.39 1.53 0.20
N VAL A 95 1.97 0.41 0.62
CA VAL A 95 1.46 -0.92 0.28
C VAL A 95 1.60 -1.82 1.50
N TRP A 96 0.55 -2.58 1.79
CA TRP A 96 0.68 -3.72 2.70
C TRP A 96 0.01 -4.95 2.07
N ILE A 97 0.64 -6.08 2.26
CA ILE A 97 0.16 -7.38 1.78
C ILE A 97 0.03 -8.29 2.99
N GLY A 98 -1.05 -9.03 3.06
CA GLY A 98 -1.27 -10.03 4.10
C GLY A 98 -0.11 -11.01 4.19
N ARG A 99 0.23 -11.40 5.42
CA ARG A 99 1.40 -12.20 5.71
C ARG A 99 1.45 -13.50 4.91
N SER A 100 0.31 -14.16 4.72
CA SER A 100 0.22 -15.43 3.98
C SER A 100 0.46 -15.28 2.48
N ARG A 101 0.45 -14.05 1.97
CA ARG A 101 0.63 -13.77 0.53
C ARG A 101 2.00 -13.19 0.20
N ARG A 102 2.86 -12.99 1.20
CA ARG A 102 4.20 -12.45 0.97
C ARG A 102 5.10 -13.49 0.33
N GLY A 103 6.08 -13.04 -0.45
CA GLY A 103 7.04 -13.91 -1.12
C GLY A 103 6.52 -14.60 -2.37
N SER A 104 5.32 -14.28 -2.85
CA SER A 104 4.71 -14.89 -4.04
C SER A 104 4.70 -13.98 -5.27
N GLY A 105 5.36 -12.83 -5.20
CA GLY A 105 5.40 -11.86 -6.30
C GLY A 105 4.24 -10.88 -6.33
N VAL A 106 3.31 -10.96 -5.38
CA VAL A 106 2.16 -10.03 -5.29
C VAL A 106 2.65 -8.60 -5.10
N GLY A 107 3.60 -8.37 -4.20
CA GLY A 107 4.11 -7.03 -3.91
C GLY A 107 4.68 -6.31 -5.12
N THR A 108 5.45 -6.99 -5.95
CA THR A 108 6.00 -6.39 -7.17
C THR A 108 4.93 -6.13 -8.22
N ALA A 109 3.95 -7.02 -8.35
CA ALA A 109 2.80 -6.82 -9.22
C ALA A 109 1.97 -5.61 -8.77
N VAL A 110 1.78 -5.45 -7.46
CA VAL A 110 1.07 -4.29 -6.89
C VAL A 110 1.81 -3.00 -7.19
N LEU A 111 3.12 -2.96 -6.98
CA LEU A 111 3.87 -1.73 -7.23
C LEU A 111 3.83 -1.34 -8.71
N THR A 112 3.91 -2.31 -9.62
CA THR A 112 3.76 -2.07 -11.05
C THR A 112 2.38 -1.48 -11.37
N ALA A 113 1.31 -2.06 -10.82
CA ALA A 113 -0.05 -1.55 -11.00
C ALA A 113 -0.24 -0.16 -10.38
N LEU A 114 0.39 0.08 -9.22
CA LEU A 114 0.29 1.37 -8.54
C LEU A 114 0.97 2.49 -9.33
N ILE A 115 2.08 2.20 -9.98
CA ILE A 115 2.74 3.16 -10.88
C ILE A 115 1.79 3.54 -12.03
N GLN A 116 1.08 2.56 -12.60
CA GLN A 116 0.09 2.82 -13.65
C GLN A 116 -1.07 3.69 -13.12
N ARG A 117 -1.56 3.39 -11.92
CA ARG A 117 -2.61 4.22 -11.30
C ARG A 117 -2.13 5.64 -11.03
N ALA A 118 -0.91 5.80 -10.57
CA ALA A 118 -0.32 7.12 -10.34
C ALA A 118 -0.28 7.93 -11.64
N THR A 119 0.08 7.31 -12.74
CA THR A 119 0.07 7.96 -14.06
C THR A 119 -1.33 8.42 -14.42
N VAL A 120 -2.33 7.57 -14.26
CA VAL A 120 -3.73 7.89 -14.56
C VAL A 120 -4.24 9.04 -13.67
N GLU A 121 -3.83 9.08 -12.40
CA GLU A 121 -4.20 10.15 -11.48
C GLU A 121 -3.44 11.45 -11.70
N GLY A 122 -2.48 11.47 -12.62
CA GLY A 122 -1.74 12.68 -13.00
C GLY A 122 -0.43 12.91 -12.26
N TYR A 123 0.02 11.95 -11.48
CA TYR A 123 1.33 12.07 -10.82
C TYR A 123 2.46 11.82 -11.79
N SER A 124 3.54 12.59 -11.66
CA SER A 124 4.74 12.41 -12.47
C SER A 124 5.74 11.45 -11.83
N ARG A 125 5.68 11.31 -10.52
CA ARG A 125 6.56 10.41 -9.76
C ARG A 125 5.92 10.01 -8.44
N ILE A 126 6.35 8.87 -7.91
CA ILE A 126 5.94 8.41 -6.59
C ILE A 126 7.17 8.16 -5.72
N PHE A 127 7.00 8.40 -4.42
CA PHE A 127 8.01 8.10 -3.42
C PHE A 127 7.68 6.76 -2.77
N VAL A 128 8.61 5.81 -2.87
CA VAL A 128 8.44 4.45 -2.35
C VAL A 128 9.38 4.25 -1.18
N SER A 129 8.86 3.71 -0.09
CA SER A 129 9.67 3.33 1.07
C SER A 129 9.40 1.87 1.41
N THR A 130 10.47 1.13 1.65
CA THR A 130 10.39 -0.27 2.03
C THR A 130 11.54 -0.61 2.97
N THR A 131 11.69 -1.88 3.33
CA THR A 131 12.77 -2.33 4.19
C THR A 131 13.85 -3.03 3.38
N ALA A 132 15.08 -3.06 3.91
CA ALA A 132 16.22 -3.63 3.22
C ALA A 132 16.10 -5.14 2.98
N ASP A 133 15.25 -5.83 3.75
CA ASP A 133 14.99 -7.26 3.57
C ASP A 133 13.94 -7.56 2.51
N ASN A 134 13.29 -6.54 1.95
CA ASN A 134 12.34 -6.74 0.86
C ASN A 134 13.07 -6.90 -0.46
N THR A 135 13.69 -8.06 -0.64
CA THR A 135 14.55 -8.34 -1.80
C THR A 135 13.80 -8.30 -3.14
N ALA A 136 12.52 -8.65 -3.12
CA ALA A 136 11.70 -8.63 -4.34
C ALA A 136 11.53 -7.21 -4.88
N VAL A 137 11.26 -6.23 -4.01
CA VAL A 137 11.15 -4.83 -4.41
C VAL A 137 12.50 -4.28 -4.86
N LEU A 138 13.58 -4.61 -4.13
CA LEU A 138 14.93 -4.17 -4.52
C LEU A 138 15.33 -4.70 -5.91
N ARG A 139 15.05 -5.95 -6.20
CA ARG A 139 15.30 -6.54 -7.52
C ARG A 139 14.49 -5.83 -8.61
N MET A 140 13.24 -5.51 -8.32
CA MET A 140 12.38 -4.82 -9.27
C MET A 140 12.93 -3.42 -9.57
N LEU A 141 13.33 -2.66 -8.56
CA LEU A 141 13.93 -1.33 -8.74
C LEU A 141 15.20 -1.42 -9.57
N THR A 142 16.08 -2.37 -9.24
CA THR A 142 17.33 -2.59 -9.97
C THR A 142 17.07 -2.97 -11.43
N ALA A 143 16.13 -3.87 -11.68
CA ALA A 143 15.79 -4.32 -13.02
C ALA A 143 15.24 -3.19 -13.90
N ARG A 144 14.59 -2.20 -13.28
CA ARG A 144 14.09 -1.02 -13.98
C ARG A 144 15.09 0.12 -14.06
N GLY A 145 16.30 -0.07 -13.54
CA GLY A 145 17.33 0.98 -13.52
C GLY A 145 17.02 2.10 -12.55
N ILE A 146 16.19 1.86 -11.54
CA ILE A 146 15.81 2.86 -10.55
C ILE A 146 16.80 2.82 -9.38
N GLY A 147 17.46 3.95 -9.11
CA GLY A 147 18.34 4.09 -7.96
C GLY A 147 17.54 4.19 -6.67
N TYR A 148 18.11 3.67 -5.59
CA TYR A 148 17.48 3.79 -4.27
C TYR A 148 18.52 4.15 -3.21
N THR A 149 18.05 4.71 -2.10
CA THR A 149 18.88 5.12 -0.97
C THR A 149 18.61 4.18 0.20
N VAL A 150 19.68 3.72 0.86
CA VAL A 150 19.59 2.89 2.06
C VAL A 150 19.99 3.73 3.27
N ASN A 151 19.16 3.73 4.29
CA ASN A 151 19.42 4.43 5.55
C ASN A 151 18.94 3.53 6.69
N ASP A 152 19.87 2.91 7.39
CA ASP A 152 19.61 1.82 8.34
C ASP A 152 18.85 0.69 7.63
N ASP A 153 17.65 0.34 8.13
CA ASP A 153 16.83 -0.69 7.50
C ASP A 153 15.85 -0.15 6.47
N ALA A 154 15.80 1.17 6.29
CA ALA A 154 14.88 1.80 5.36
C ALA A 154 15.51 1.94 3.98
N VAL A 155 14.74 1.63 2.96
CA VAL A 155 15.10 1.84 1.57
C VAL A 155 14.06 2.75 0.94
N THR A 156 14.52 3.83 0.34
CA THR A 156 13.63 4.79 -0.32
C THR A 156 14.02 5.00 -1.77
N ALA A 157 13.04 5.24 -2.61
CA ALA A 157 13.27 5.47 -4.03
C ALA A 157 12.23 6.43 -4.60
N TRP A 158 12.65 7.22 -5.56
CA TRP A 158 11.75 7.99 -6.41
C TRP A 158 11.54 7.23 -7.71
N VAL A 159 10.30 6.96 -8.04
CA VAL A 159 9.93 6.20 -9.22
C VAL A 159 9.17 7.10 -10.18
N SER A 160 9.67 7.24 -11.40
CA SER A 160 8.98 7.99 -12.46
C SER A 160 7.72 7.24 -12.89
N CYS A 161 6.64 7.97 -13.09
CA CYS A 161 5.37 7.43 -13.58
C CYS A 161 5.21 7.61 -15.11
N ARG A 162 6.28 8.00 -15.80
CA ARG A 162 6.27 8.24 -17.25
C ARG A 162 7.11 7.22 -18.01
#